data_5a006e4b37b7c623d6be6c6fe2f4b92f
#
_entry.id   5a006e4b37b7c623d6be6c6fe2f4b92f
#
_cell.length_a   1.000
_cell.length_b   1.000
_cell.length_c   1.000
_cell.angle_alpha   90.00
_cell.angle_beta   90.00
_cell.angle_gamma   90.00
#
_symmetry.space_group_name_H-M   'P 1'
#
loop_
_entity.id
_entity.type
_entity.pdbx_description
1 polymer ?
#
loop_
_entity_poly.entity_id
_entity_poly.type
_entity_poly.pdbx_seq_one_letter_code
_entity_poly.pdbx_strand_id
1 'polypeptide(L)'
;NMDYPFNLKGILYFPKINTEYDSIEGTIKLYNNQVFIADNIKEVIPEFLLLLKGVIDCPDLPLNVSRSALQNDGFVQKISEYISKKVADKLTGMCKTDRESYEKYWDDISPFIKYGCIKDTKFAEKMGDYVLFKNLDGKYLTLKDCIEENKKETEEPENQTEEKKEDTASEENKD
;
A
#
# COMPACT_ATOMS: atom_id res chain seq x y z
N ASN A 1 -15.03 1.91 14.44
CA ASN A 1 -14.22 2.88 15.18
C ASN A 1 -14.75 4.28 14.92
N MET A 2 -15.11 5.00 15.98
CA MET A 2 -15.44 6.42 15.89
C MET A 2 -14.12 7.19 15.92
N ASP A 3 -13.81 7.85 14.83
CA ASP A 3 -12.58 8.62 14.71
C ASP A 3 -12.91 10.11 14.68
N TYR A 4 -12.54 10.81 15.73
CA TYR A 4 -12.56 12.27 15.76
C TYR A 4 -11.60 12.83 14.68
N PRO A 5 -11.95 13.89 13.93
CA PRO A 5 -13.09 14.81 14.13
C PRO A 5 -14.40 14.41 13.40
N PHE A 6 -14.41 13.31 12.68
CA PHE A 6 -15.59 12.84 11.94
C PHE A 6 -16.22 11.65 12.65
N ASN A 7 -17.53 11.65 12.81
CA ASN A 7 -18.27 10.48 13.32
C ASN A 7 -18.37 9.42 12.23
N LEU A 8 -17.22 8.86 11.82
CA LEU A 8 -17.14 7.91 10.75
C LEU A 8 -17.07 6.49 11.31
N LYS A 9 -17.94 5.61 10.86
CA LYS A 9 -17.95 4.19 11.18
C LYS A 9 -17.95 3.39 9.89
N GLY A 10 -17.27 2.26 9.86
CA GLY A 10 -17.33 1.44 8.67
C GLY A 10 -16.29 0.33 8.66
N ILE A 11 -16.39 -0.48 7.62
CA ILE A 11 -15.45 -1.54 7.31
C ILE A 11 -15.15 -1.45 5.83
N LEU A 12 -13.87 -1.30 5.49
CA LEU A 12 -13.36 -1.40 4.13
C LEU A 12 -12.43 -2.61 4.04
N TYR A 13 -12.52 -3.36 2.95
CA TYR A 13 -11.67 -4.50 2.71
C TYR A 13 -11.29 -4.63 1.24
N PHE A 14 -10.13 -5.24 1.00
CA PHE A 14 -9.68 -5.59 -0.34
C PHE A 14 -10.39 -6.86 -0.79
N PRO A 15 -11.12 -6.84 -1.92
CA PRO A 15 -11.62 -8.07 -2.50
C PRO A 15 -10.45 -8.88 -3.05
N LYS A 16 -10.58 -10.21 -3.04
CA LYS A 16 -9.66 -11.06 -3.79
C LYS A 16 -9.90 -10.80 -5.28
N ILE A 17 -8.86 -10.40 -5.99
CA ILE A 17 -8.95 -10.13 -7.42
C ILE A 17 -8.95 -11.46 -8.17
N ASN A 18 -10.08 -11.80 -8.75
CA ASN A 18 -10.21 -12.93 -9.66
C ASN A 18 -10.15 -12.38 -11.09
N THR A 19 -8.96 -12.44 -11.70
CA THR A 19 -8.65 -11.77 -12.98
C THR A 19 -9.42 -12.31 -14.19
N GLU A 20 -10.17 -13.40 -14.06
CA GLU A 20 -10.80 -14.04 -15.20
C GLU A 20 -12.24 -13.58 -15.47
N TYR A 21 -12.99 -13.09 -14.47
CA TYR A 21 -14.43 -12.82 -14.64
C TYR A 21 -15.02 -11.63 -13.88
N ASP A 22 -14.31 -10.97 -12.98
CA ASP A 22 -14.86 -9.88 -12.18
C ASP A 22 -14.40 -8.51 -12.67
N SER A 23 -15.35 -7.58 -12.77
CA SER A 23 -15.02 -6.16 -12.87
C SER A 23 -14.18 -5.77 -11.65
N ILE A 24 -13.08 -5.07 -11.89
CA ILE A 24 -12.15 -4.59 -10.86
C ILE A 24 -12.84 -3.61 -9.89
N GLU A 25 -14.06 -3.21 -10.19
CA GLU A 25 -14.83 -2.27 -9.39
C GLU A 25 -15.34 -2.93 -8.11
N GLY A 26 -14.89 -2.39 -6.98
CA GLY A 26 -15.46 -2.68 -5.68
C GLY A 26 -16.84 -2.01 -5.50
N THR A 27 -17.51 -2.30 -4.39
CA THR A 27 -18.73 -1.60 -4.00
C THR A 27 -18.60 -1.10 -2.57
N ILE A 28 -18.58 0.22 -2.40
CA ILE A 28 -18.63 0.86 -1.09
C ILE A 28 -20.01 1.47 -0.91
N LYS A 29 -20.76 0.94 0.07
CA LYS A 29 -22.07 1.45 0.41
C LYS A 29 -21.95 2.57 1.43
N LEU A 30 -22.56 3.70 1.15
CA LEU A 30 -22.61 4.86 2.03
C LEU A 30 -23.94 4.94 2.76
N TYR A 31 -23.84 5.12 4.06
CA TYR A 31 -24.94 5.31 4.97
C TYR A 31 -24.82 6.65 5.70
N ASN A 32 -25.92 7.18 6.15
CA ASN A 32 -25.99 8.30 7.09
C ASN A 32 -26.94 7.93 8.21
N ASN A 33 -26.45 7.88 9.45
CA ASN A 33 -27.21 7.41 10.60
C ASN A 33 -27.92 6.06 10.34
N GLN A 34 -27.18 5.09 9.75
CA GLN A 34 -27.68 3.75 9.42
C GLN A 34 -28.71 3.71 8.28
N VAL A 35 -29.00 4.84 7.64
CA VAL A 35 -29.89 4.92 6.47
C VAL A 35 -29.03 4.87 5.20
N PHE A 36 -29.34 3.96 4.31
CA PHE A 36 -28.65 3.83 3.03
C PHE A 36 -28.83 5.07 2.16
N ILE A 37 -27.74 5.58 1.63
CA ILE A 37 -27.73 6.76 0.77
C ILE A 37 -27.47 6.38 -0.69
N ALA A 38 -26.34 5.76 -0.96
CA ALA A 38 -25.96 5.34 -2.31
C ALA A 38 -24.71 4.42 -2.28
N ASP A 39 -24.42 3.85 -3.45
CA ASP A 39 -23.19 3.13 -3.72
C ASP A 39 -22.16 4.05 -4.39
N ASN A 40 -20.88 3.84 -4.08
CA ASN A 40 -19.72 4.39 -4.81
C ASN A 40 -19.82 5.90 -5.11
N ILE A 41 -20.15 6.71 -4.11
CA ILE A 41 -20.21 8.17 -4.26
C ILE A 41 -18.80 8.73 -4.40
N LYS A 42 -18.39 9.05 -5.63
CA LYS A 42 -17.05 9.56 -5.98
C LYS A 42 -16.72 10.89 -5.31
N GLU A 43 -17.73 11.66 -4.96
CA GLU A 43 -17.59 12.94 -4.29
C GLU A 43 -17.08 12.78 -2.85
N VAL A 44 -17.43 11.67 -2.19
CA VAL A 44 -17.06 11.38 -0.79
C VAL A 44 -15.89 10.41 -0.71
N ILE A 45 -15.86 9.45 -1.62
CA ILE A 45 -14.87 8.38 -1.63
C ILE A 45 -13.91 8.62 -2.77
N PRO A 46 -12.59 8.77 -2.52
CA PRO A 46 -11.59 8.90 -3.58
C PRO A 46 -11.70 7.80 -4.62
N GLU A 47 -11.54 8.15 -5.90
CA GLU A 47 -11.74 7.23 -7.02
C GLU A 47 -10.91 5.94 -6.88
N PHE A 48 -9.66 6.05 -6.43
CA PHE A 48 -8.81 4.88 -6.26
C PHE A 48 -9.25 3.95 -5.11
N LEU A 49 -10.00 4.46 -4.13
CA LEU A 49 -10.60 3.66 -3.06
C LEU A 49 -11.84 2.87 -3.53
N LEU A 50 -12.43 3.21 -4.66
CA LEU A 50 -13.57 2.48 -5.23
C LEU A 50 -13.24 1.05 -5.67
N LEU A 51 -11.95 0.68 -5.68
CA LEU A 51 -11.52 -0.71 -5.86
C LEU A 51 -11.78 -1.57 -4.59
N LEU A 52 -12.02 -0.93 -3.44
CA LEU A 52 -12.36 -1.61 -2.20
C LEU A 52 -13.85 -1.95 -2.14
N LYS A 53 -14.18 -2.90 -1.30
CA LYS A 53 -15.56 -3.23 -0.90
C LYS A 53 -15.78 -2.86 0.56
N GLY A 54 -17.02 -2.58 0.90
CA GLY A 54 -17.37 -2.31 2.29
C GLY A 54 -18.55 -1.38 2.49
N VAL A 55 -18.64 -0.88 3.70
CA VAL A 55 -19.69 0.04 4.13
C VAL A 55 -19.06 1.17 4.95
N ILE A 56 -19.58 2.38 4.77
CA ILE A 56 -19.22 3.56 5.55
C ILE A 56 -20.51 4.21 6.01
N ASP A 57 -20.59 4.52 7.30
CA ASP A 57 -21.65 5.36 7.89
C ASP A 57 -21.03 6.67 8.33
N CYS A 58 -21.51 7.78 7.75
CA CYS A 58 -21.06 9.13 8.03
C CYS A 58 -22.25 10.01 8.39
N PRO A 59 -22.61 10.13 9.69
CA PRO A 59 -23.74 10.95 10.14
C PRO A 59 -23.62 12.43 9.78
N ASP A 60 -22.40 12.93 9.70
CA ASP A 60 -22.13 14.36 9.47
C ASP A 60 -22.15 14.75 7.97
N LEU A 61 -22.46 13.80 7.09
CA LEU A 61 -22.52 14.08 5.66
C LEU A 61 -23.70 14.96 5.31
N PRO A 62 -23.51 16.09 4.58
CA PRO A 62 -24.62 16.94 4.16
C PRO A 62 -25.46 16.24 3.07
N LEU A 63 -26.68 15.85 3.43
CA LEU A 63 -27.59 15.09 2.53
C LEU A 63 -28.49 15.97 1.66
N ASN A 64 -28.65 17.23 2.02
CA ASN A 64 -29.61 18.16 1.39
C ASN A 64 -28.98 18.94 0.21
N VAL A 65 -27.87 18.48 -0.34
CA VAL A 65 -27.13 19.14 -1.41
C VAL A 65 -27.03 18.24 -2.65
N SER A 66 -26.96 18.85 -3.82
CA SER A 66 -26.74 18.12 -5.06
C SER A 66 -25.33 17.48 -5.10
N ARG A 67 -25.14 16.44 -5.91
CA ARG A 67 -23.82 15.80 -6.09
C ARG A 67 -22.73 16.81 -6.46
N SER A 68 -23.05 17.77 -7.32
CA SER A 68 -22.11 18.82 -7.72
C SER A 68 -21.74 19.75 -6.57
N ALA A 69 -22.66 20.00 -5.65
CA ALA A 69 -22.39 20.77 -4.43
C ALA A 69 -21.51 19.96 -3.45
N LEU A 70 -21.68 18.64 -3.37
CA LEU A 70 -20.83 17.78 -2.55
C LEU A 70 -19.36 17.80 -3.01
N GLN A 71 -19.10 17.84 -4.32
CA GLN A 71 -17.73 17.92 -4.85
C GLN A 71 -16.97 19.16 -4.39
N ASN A 72 -17.68 20.26 -4.21
CA ASN A 72 -17.12 21.55 -3.82
C ASN A 72 -17.19 21.81 -2.30
N ASP A 73 -17.75 20.88 -1.54
CA ASP A 73 -17.86 20.99 -0.10
C ASP A 73 -16.53 20.67 0.59
N GLY A 74 -15.97 21.65 1.28
CA GLY A 74 -14.69 21.49 1.97
C GLY A 74 -14.71 20.45 3.08
N PHE A 75 -15.87 20.17 3.68
CA PHE A 75 -16.02 19.12 4.68
C PHE A 75 -15.98 17.73 4.05
N VAL A 76 -16.65 17.54 2.91
CA VAL A 76 -16.62 16.29 2.12
C VAL A 76 -15.20 15.98 1.65
N GLN A 77 -14.46 16.99 1.18
CA GLN A 77 -13.06 16.81 0.80
C GLN A 77 -12.18 16.35 1.98
N LYS A 78 -12.41 16.92 3.18
CA LYS A 78 -11.69 16.49 4.38
C LYS A 78 -12.02 15.06 4.79
N ILE A 79 -13.27 14.61 4.65
CA ILE A 79 -13.65 13.21 4.87
C ILE A 79 -12.91 12.29 3.89
N SER A 80 -12.89 12.65 2.62
CA SER A 80 -12.20 11.91 1.56
C SER A 80 -10.70 11.78 1.86
N GLU A 81 -10.02 12.87 2.21
CA GLU A 81 -8.61 12.85 2.60
C GLU A 81 -8.37 12.02 3.85
N TYR A 82 -9.26 12.08 4.82
CA TYR A 82 -9.18 11.31 6.04
C TYR A 82 -9.28 9.79 5.79
N ILE A 83 -10.23 9.36 4.95
CA ILE A 83 -10.37 7.96 4.54
C ILE A 83 -9.08 7.48 3.86
N SER A 84 -8.56 8.24 2.88
CA SER A 84 -7.30 7.93 2.19
C SER A 84 -6.14 7.77 3.16
N LYS A 85 -6.02 8.69 4.12
CA LYS A 85 -4.99 8.64 5.15
C LYS A 85 -5.09 7.38 5.99
N LYS A 86 -6.30 7.03 6.47
CA LYS A 86 -6.51 5.84 7.30
C LYS A 86 -6.18 4.54 6.57
N VAL A 87 -6.52 4.45 5.29
CA VAL A 87 -6.17 3.30 4.46
C VAL A 87 -4.65 3.21 4.31
N ALA A 88 -3.97 4.31 3.99
CA ALA A 88 -2.52 4.35 3.89
C ALA A 88 -1.85 3.99 5.23
N ASP A 89 -2.30 4.54 6.34
CA ASP A 89 -1.76 4.25 7.68
C ASP A 89 -1.93 2.77 8.04
N LYS A 90 -3.05 2.14 7.67
CA LYS A 90 -3.26 0.71 7.89
C LYS A 90 -2.30 -0.15 7.06
N LEU A 91 -2.12 0.18 5.78
CA LEU A 91 -1.23 -0.56 4.88
C LEU A 91 0.25 -0.42 5.28
N THR A 92 0.69 0.79 5.59
CA THR A 92 2.06 1.04 6.06
C THR A 92 2.32 0.38 7.41
N GLY A 93 1.34 0.42 8.31
CA GLY A 93 1.39 -0.28 9.59
C GLY A 93 1.54 -1.79 9.41
N MET A 94 0.76 -2.39 8.51
CA MET A 94 0.85 -3.83 8.21
C MET A 94 2.23 -4.20 7.63
N CYS A 95 2.78 -3.40 6.72
CA CYS A 95 4.13 -3.61 6.19
C CYS A 95 5.21 -3.57 7.26
N LYS A 96 5.05 -2.74 8.31
CA LYS A 96 6.02 -2.59 9.40
C LYS A 96 5.89 -3.67 10.47
N THR A 97 4.68 -4.05 10.83
CA THR A 97 4.40 -4.89 12.00
C THR A 97 4.03 -6.32 11.65
N ASP A 98 3.57 -6.58 10.44
CA ASP A 98 3.13 -7.89 9.94
C ASP A 98 3.49 -8.02 8.45
N ARG A 99 4.80 -8.00 8.20
CA ARG A 99 5.39 -8.05 6.86
C ARG A 99 4.95 -9.30 6.10
N GLU A 100 4.85 -10.44 6.77
CA GLU A 100 4.45 -11.71 6.17
C GLU A 100 3.05 -11.64 5.57
N SER A 101 2.07 -11.11 6.31
CA SER A 101 0.72 -10.89 5.79
C SER A 101 0.69 -9.86 4.66
N TYR A 102 1.50 -8.81 4.75
CA TYR A 102 1.59 -7.79 3.71
C TYR A 102 2.11 -8.36 2.39
N GLU A 103 3.14 -9.19 2.42
CA GLU A 103 3.69 -9.89 1.26
C GLU A 103 2.70 -10.91 0.70
N LYS A 104 2.05 -11.68 1.58
CA LYS A 104 1.05 -12.69 1.19
C LYS A 104 -0.10 -12.10 0.39
N TYR A 105 -0.56 -10.90 0.76
CA TYR A 105 -1.67 -10.22 0.10
C TYR A 105 -1.22 -9.21 -0.96
N TRP A 106 0.08 -9.08 -1.21
CA TRP A 106 0.61 -8.05 -2.09
C TRP A 106 0.02 -8.08 -3.49
N ASP A 107 -0.14 -9.25 -4.10
CA ASP A 107 -0.67 -9.36 -5.46
C ASP A 107 -2.12 -8.85 -5.55
N ASP A 108 -2.91 -9.01 -4.49
CA ASP A 108 -4.29 -8.51 -4.42
C ASP A 108 -4.37 -7.01 -4.12
N ILE A 109 -3.44 -6.46 -3.34
CA ILE A 109 -3.45 -5.04 -2.93
C ILE A 109 -2.58 -4.14 -3.80
N SER A 110 -1.62 -4.68 -4.53
CA SER A 110 -0.66 -3.89 -5.33
C SER A 110 -1.31 -3.07 -6.43
N PRO A 111 -2.32 -3.55 -7.19
CA PRO A 111 -2.99 -2.73 -8.20
C PRO A 111 -3.64 -1.49 -7.60
N PHE A 112 -4.28 -1.65 -6.44
CA PHE A 112 -4.88 -0.56 -5.68
C PHE A 112 -3.83 0.47 -5.22
N ILE A 113 -2.72 0.01 -4.61
CA ILE A 113 -1.66 0.89 -4.12
C ILE A 113 -1.02 1.65 -5.28
N LYS A 114 -0.69 0.96 -6.37
CA LYS A 114 -0.08 1.58 -7.56
C LYS A 114 -1.00 2.61 -8.20
N TYR A 115 -2.29 2.27 -8.37
CA TYR A 115 -3.27 3.19 -8.90
C TYR A 115 -3.47 4.41 -7.99
N GLY A 116 -3.55 4.20 -6.68
CA GLY A 116 -3.62 5.27 -5.69
C GLY A 116 -2.41 6.22 -5.73
N CYS A 117 -1.20 5.68 -5.89
CA CYS A 117 0.01 6.48 -6.03
C CYS A 117 0.02 7.33 -7.31
N ILE A 118 -0.62 6.87 -8.39
CA ILE A 118 -0.74 7.64 -9.62
C ILE A 118 -1.79 8.76 -9.48
N LYS A 119 -2.87 8.51 -8.76
CA LYS A 119 -4.02 9.41 -8.66
C LYS A 119 -3.94 10.43 -7.53
N ASP A 120 -3.25 10.13 -6.46
CA ASP A 120 -3.20 10.94 -5.24
C ASP A 120 -1.75 11.11 -4.76
N THR A 121 -1.23 12.33 -4.86
CA THR A 121 0.15 12.66 -4.48
C THR A 121 0.40 12.44 -2.99
N LYS A 122 -0.55 12.79 -2.11
CA LYS A 122 -0.42 12.60 -0.66
C LYS A 122 -0.38 11.11 -0.30
N PHE A 123 -1.18 10.30 -1.03
CA PHE A 123 -1.14 8.84 -0.89
C PHE A 123 0.19 8.27 -1.38
N ALA A 124 0.71 8.77 -2.51
CA ALA A 124 2.01 8.36 -3.06
C ALA A 124 3.16 8.69 -2.11
N GLU A 125 3.17 9.86 -1.50
CA GLU A 125 4.17 10.25 -0.49
C GLU A 125 4.19 9.31 0.72
N LYS A 126 3.03 8.80 1.12
CA LYS A 126 2.91 7.86 2.23
C LYS A 126 3.27 6.42 1.87
N MET A 127 2.86 5.99 0.68
CA MET A 127 2.94 4.58 0.26
C MET A 127 4.20 4.24 -0.53
N GLY A 128 4.90 5.23 -1.10
CA GLY A 128 6.03 5.01 -2.02
C GLY A 128 7.13 4.12 -1.44
N ASP A 129 7.47 4.32 -0.18
CA ASP A 129 8.49 3.53 0.54
C ASP A 129 8.03 2.09 0.86
N TYR A 130 6.75 1.77 0.69
CA TYR A 130 6.13 0.49 1.04
C TYR A 130 5.67 -0.32 -0.16
N VAL A 131 5.97 0.16 -1.37
CA VAL A 131 5.75 -0.61 -2.60
C VAL A 131 6.74 -1.77 -2.63
N LEU A 132 6.24 -2.98 -2.88
CA LEU A 132 7.08 -4.16 -2.98
C LEU A 132 7.44 -4.47 -4.43
N PHE A 133 8.67 -4.91 -4.60
CA PHE A 133 9.22 -5.46 -5.84
C PHE A 133 9.59 -6.92 -5.61
N LYS A 134 9.33 -7.76 -6.58
CA LYS A 134 9.70 -9.17 -6.51
C LYS A 134 11.02 -9.37 -7.24
N ASN A 135 12.04 -9.90 -6.55
CA ASN A 135 13.31 -10.22 -7.16
C ASN A 135 13.24 -11.55 -7.94
N LEU A 136 14.34 -11.93 -8.59
CA LEU A 136 14.42 -13.16 -9.38
C LEU A 136 14.25 -14.44 -8.55
N ASP A 137 14.59 -14.39 -7.26
CA ASP A 137 14.41 -15.49 -6.32
C ASP A 137 12.99 -15.58 -5.77
N GLY A 138 12.10 -14.68 -6.21
CA GLY A 138 10.71 -14.62 -5.76
C GLY A 138 10.49 -13.91 -4.43
N LYS A 139 11.51 -13.26 -3.85
CA LYS A 139 11.44 -12.52 -2.60
C LYS A 139 10.86 -11.11 -2.83
N TYR A 140 9.99 -10.67 -1.95
CA TYR A 140 9.44 -9.32 -1.97
C TYR A 140 10.31 -8.35 -1.18
N LEU A 141 10.68 -7.24 -1.81
CA LEU A 141 11.58 -6.22 -1.28
C LEU A 141 10.98 -4.84 -1.49
N THR A 142 11.15 -3.96 -0.51
CA THR A 142 10.98 -2.52 -0.72
C THR A 142 12.21 -1.94 -1.40
N LEU A 143 12.13 -0.71 -1.90
CA LEU A 143 13.31 -0.03 -2.45
C LEU A 143 14.43 0.11 -1.39
N LYS A 144 14.06 0.36 -0.12
CA LYS A 144 15.04 0.41 0.99
C LYS A 144 15.72 -0.91 1.21
N ASP A 145 14.96 -2.03 1.21
CA ASP A 145 15.51 -3.37 1.33
C ASP A 145 16.53 -3.65 0.21
N CYS A 146 16.20 -3.27 -1.04
CA CYS A 146 17.11 -3.43 -2.18
C CYS A 146 18.41 -2.63 -2.01
N ILE A 147 18.32 -1.38 -1.52
CA ILE A 147 19.50 -0.54 -1.28
C ILE A 147 20.38 -1.13 -0.16
N GLU A 148 19.77 -1.65 0.90
CA GLU A 148 20.49 -2.26 2.02
C GLU A 148 21.17 -3.58 1.61
N GLU A 149 20.52 -4.42 0.82
CA GLU A 149 21.11 -5.65 0.28
C GLU A 149 22.33 -5.34 -0.60
N ASN A 150 22.21 -4.38 -1.53
CA ASN A 150 23.33 -3.96 -2.38
C ASN A 150 24.51 -3.36 -1.59
N LYS A 151 24.27 -2.67 -0.49
CA LYS A 151 25.35 -2.16 0.37
C LYS A 151 26.11 -3.29 1.06
N LYS A 152 25.42 -4.32 1.54
CA LYS A 152 26.06 -5.50 2.15
C LYS A 152 26.94 -6.25 1.18
N GLU A 153 26.52 -6.41 -0.09
CA GLU A 153 27.30 -7.05 -1.13
C GLU A 153 28.55 -6.25 -1.51
N THR A 154 28.53 -4.92 -1.37
CA THR A 154 29.70 -4.06 -1.64
C THR A 154 30.63 -3.90 -0.44
N GLU A 155 30.20 -4.25 0.77
CA GLU A 155 30.99 -4.19 2.00
C GLU A 155 31.62 -5.54 2.42
N GLU A 156 31.36 -6.66 1.72
CA GLU A 156 32.15 -7.87 1.88
C GLU A 156 33.47 -7.73 1.10
N PRO A 157 34.62 -7.42 1.77
CA PRO A 157 35.86 -7.19 1.06
C PRO A 157 36.61 -8.49 0.80
N GLU A 158 37.13 -8.64 -0.42
CA GLU A 158 38.46 -9.13 -0.82
C GLU A 158 39.38 -9.67 0.30
N ASN A 159 38.97 -10.67 1.06
CA ASN A 159 39.84 -11.30 2.05
C ASN A 159 39.94 -12.82 1.89
N GLN A 160 39.85 -13.35 0.68
CA GLN A 160 40.08 -14.75 0.40
C GLN A 160 40.96 -15.03 -0.81
N THR A 161 41.82 -14.11 -1.24
CA THR A 161 42.71 -14.36 -2.41
C THR A 161 44.20 -14.22 -2.13
N GLU A 162 44.67 -14.05 -0.88
CA GLU A 162 46.13 -13.97 -0.57
C GLU A 162 46.72 -15.14 0.19
N GLU A 163 45.98 -16.19 0.55
CA GLU A 163 46.57 -17.38 1.23
C GLU A 163 46.84 -18.61 0.37
N LYS A 164 46.85 -18.51 -0.96
CA LYS A 164 47.20 -19.62 -1.87
C LYS A 164 48.36 -19.36 -2.83
N LYS A 165 49.30 -18.47 -2.51
CA LYS A 165 50.51 -18.23 -3.35
C LYS A 165 51.85 -18.38 -2.62
N GLU A 166 51.91 -18.91 -1.41
CA GLU A 166 53.18 -19.07 -0.69
C GLU A 166 53.62 -20.52 -0.44
N ASP A 167 52.95 -21.56 -0.98
CA ASP A 167 53.33 -22.95 -0.77
C ASP A 167 53.81 -23.72 -2.03
N THR A 168 54.30 -23.03 -3.07
CA THR A 168 54.89 -23.72 -4.25
C THR A 168 56.23 -23.14 -4.70
N ALA A 169 57.09 -22.68 -3.77
CA ALA A 169 58.42 -22.19 -4.10
C ALA A 169 59.52 -22.73 -3.16
N SER A 170 59.50 -24.02 -2.82
CA SER A 170 60.62 -24.61 -2.07
C SER A 170 60.73 -26.15 -2.29
N GLU A 171 60.78 -26.61 -3.52
CA GLU A 171 61.26 -27.94 -3.85
C GLU A 171 61.75 -27.98 -5.31
N GLU A 172 62.91 -27.37 -5.57
CA GLU A 172 63.83 -27.76 -6.70
C GLU A 172 65.20 -27.16 -6.41
N ASN A 173 65.96 -27.86 -5.59
CA ASN A 173 67.41 -27.85 -5.71
C ASN A 173 68.03 -28.83 -4.70
N LYS A 174 68.16 -30.09 -5.09
CA LYS A 174 69.26 -30.98 -4.70
C LYS A 174 69.33 -32.20 -5.62
N ASP A 175 70.49 -32.25 -6.25
CA ASP A 175 71.13 -33.30 -7.01
C ASP A 175 70.91 -33.32 -8.51
#